data_94af534c111f05c2195d6cf05caa2fac
#
_entry.id   94af534c111f05c2195d6cf05caa2fac
#
_cell.length_a   1.000
_cell.length_b   1.000
_cell.length_c   1.000
_cell.angle_alpha   90.00
_cell.angle_beta   90.00
_cell.angle_gamma   90.00
#
_symmetry.space_group_name_H-M   'P 1'
#
loop_
_entity.id
_entity.type
_entity.pdbx_description
1 polymer ?
#
loop_
_entity_poly.entity_id
_entity_poly.type
_entity_poly.pdbx_seq_one_letter_code
_entity_poly.pdbx_strand_id
1 'polypeptide(L)'
;MNSVIYLGGGCFWCTESVYKNINGVISITPGYMGGNNPNPTYEEVCEGYTNHVEVIKVKYDNSLSLDKVLSIFFSTHDPTSINRQGADVGTQYRSAVFCNQDERKAVIDFIKNLEAKNIFEDKIVTEVNEIVPFYDCLLYTSDAA
;
A
#
# COMPACT_ATOMS: atom_id res chain seq x y z
N MET A 1 -14.93 -8.55 14.18
CA MET A 1 -13.47 -8.58 14.23
C MET A 1 -12.89 -7.68 13.17
N ASN A 2 -11.84 -6.95 13.49
CA ASN A 2 -11.23 -6.02 12.55
C ASN A 2 -9.99 -6.63 11.91
N SER A 3 -9.76 -6.26 10.67
CA SER A 3 -8.58 -6.69 9.92
C SER A 3 -7.70 -5.50 9.58
N VAL A 4 -6.41 -5.75 9.39
CA VAL A 4 -5.44 -4.72 9.06
C VAL A 4 -4.61 -5.18 7.86
N ILE A 5 -4.44 -4.30 6.89
CA ILE A 5 -3.55 -4.53 5.74
C ILE A 5 -2.83 -3.22 5.42
N TYR A 6 -1.63 -3.34 4.87
CA TYR A 6 -0.82 -2.18 4.49
C TYR A 6 -0.65 -2.18 2.98
N LEU A 7 -0.95 -1.05 2.34
CA LEU A 7 -1.01 -0.94 0.88
C LEU A 7 -0.12 0.21 0.40
N GLY A 8 0.80 -0.09 -0.50
CA GLY A 8 1.68 0.90 -1.13
C GLY A 8 1.45 0.93 -2.63
N GLY A 9 1.01 2.05 -3.15
CA GLY A 9 0.73 2.22 -4.57
C GLY A 9 0.89 3.67 -5.00
N GLY A 10 2.09 4.23 -4.82
CA GLY A 10 2.38 5.61 -5.11
C GLY A 10 2.33 6.48 -3.86
N CYS A 11 2.00 7.74 -4.04
CA CYS A 11 1.89 8.68 -2.93
C CYS A 11 0.80 8.24 -1.96
N PHE A 12 1.14 8.11 -0.68
CA PHE A 12 0.17 7.65 0.32
C PHE A 12 -1.01 8.61 0.53
N TRP A 13 -0.82 9.90 0.24
CA TRP A 13 -1.92 10.86 0.26
C TRP A 13 -3.01 10.51 -0.75
N CYS A 14 -2.60 10.08 -1.95
CA CYS A 14 -3.53 9.68 -3.00
C CYS A 14 -4.25 8.39 -2.64
N THR A 15 -3.51 7.43 -2.09
CA THR A 15 -4.07 6.14 -1.68
C THR A 15 -5.02 6.32 -0.49
N GLU A 16 -4.66 7.18 0.46
CA GLU A 16 -5.51 7.50 1.61
C GLU A 16 -6.87 8.03 1.15
N SER A 17 -6.88 8.97 0.21
CA SER A 17 -8.12 9.60 -0.22
C SER A 17 -9.09 8.61 -0.88
N VAL A 18 -8.58 7.55 -1.50
CA VAL A 18 -9.40 6.50 -2.10
C VAL A 18 -10.22 5.76 -1.05
N TYR A 19 -9.59 5.40 0.07
CA TYR A 19 -10.23 4.58 1.10
C TYR A 19 -11.02 5.39 2.12
N LYS A 20 -10.83 6.68 2.18
CA LYS A 20 -11.37 7.55 3.22
C LYS A 20 -12.88 7.45 3.40
N ASN A 21 -13.62 7.25 2.31
CA ASN A 21 -15.08 7.21 2.34
C ASN A 21 -15.67 5.84 2.06
N ILE A 22 -14.86 4.78 2.13
CA ILE A 22 -15.33 3.42 1.87
C ILE A 22 -15.99 2.87 3.15
N ASN A 23 -17.23 2.40 3.01
CA ASN A 23 -17.93 1.76 4.14
C ASN A 23 -17.18 0.51 4.56
N GLY A 24 -16.97 0.37 5.87
CA GLY A 24 -16.21 -0.74 6.43
C GLY A 24 -14.77 -0.39 6.78
N VAL A 25 -14.24 0.71 6.25
CA VAL A 25 -12.93 1.21 6.64
C VAL A 25 -13.07 1.95 7.98
N ILE A 26 -12.36 1.48 9.00
CA ILE A 26 -12.41 2.04 10.35
C ILE A 26 -11.41 3.17 10.49
N SER A 27 -10.17 2.95 10.03
CA SER A 27 -9.13 3.97 10.09
C SER A 27 -8.10 3.76 8.98
N ILE A 28 -7.46 4.87 8.61
CA ILE A 28 -6.40 4.89 7.62
C ILE A 28 -5.26 5.71 8.19
N THR A 29 -4.05 5.15 8.19
CA THR A 29 -2.87 5.83 8.72
C THR A 29 -1.76 5.78 7.68
N PRO A 30 -1.29 6.92 7.16
CA PRO A 30 -0.15 6.94 6.23
C PRO A 30 1.16 6.71 6.99
N GLY A 31 2.12 6.10 6.33
CA GLY A 31 3.41 5.82 6.95
C GLY A 31 4.38 5.14 6.01
N TYR A 32 5.43 4.58 6.61
CA TYR A 32 6.54 3.94 5.90
C TYR A 32 6.79 2.53 6.42
N MET A 33 7.16 1.63 5.52
CA MET A 33 7.31 0.23 5.86
C MET A 33 8.26 -0.48 4.89
N GLY A 34 8.93 -1.51 5.36
CA GLY A 34 9.70 -2.40 4.51
C GLY A 34 11.12 -1.97 4.19
N GLY A 35 11.56 -0.83 4.71
CA GLY A 35 12.91 -0.34 4.47
C GLY A 35 13.89 -0.68 5.59
N ASN A 36 15.08 -0.07 5.53
CA ASN A 36 16.20 -0.39 6.41
C ASN A 36 16.36 0.59 7.57
N ASN A 37 15.73 1.75 7.50
CA ASN A 37 15.96 2.85 8.42
C ASN A 37 14.82 2.94 9.43
N PRO A 38 15.06 2.69 10.74
CA PRO A 38 14.01 2.84 11.74
C PRO A 38 13.65 4.31 11.92
N ASN A 39 12.35 4.58 12.15
CA ASN A 39 11.84 5.94 12.36
C ASN A 39 12.32 6.93 11.30
N PRO A 40 12.12 6.63 10.00
CA PRO A 40 12.60 7.50 8.94
C PRO A 40 11.87 8.84 8.94
N THR A 41 12.57 9.90 8.53
CA THR A 41 11.91 11.18 8.26
C THR A 41 11.37 11.17 6.83
N TYR A 42 10.45 12.08 6.55
CA TYR A 42 9.92 12.24 5.19
C TYR A 42 11.04 12.52 4.19
N GLU A 43 11.97 13.40 4.57
CA GLU A 43 13.10 13.78 3.72
C GLU A 43 14.00 12.59 3.43
N GLU A 44 14.28 11.75 4.43
CA GLU A 44 15.10 10.55 4.25
C GLU A 44 14.47 9.59 3.26
N VAL A 45 13.15 9.38 3.33
CA VAL A 45 12.45 8.50 2.39
C VAL A 45 12.46 9.10 0.99
N CYS A 46 12.26 10.40 0.87
CA CYS A 46 12.27 11.10 -0.44
C CYS A 46 13.62 11.02 -1.14
N GLU A 47 14.71 10.91 -0.38
CA GLU A 47 16.05 10.74 -0.95
C GLU A 47 16.26 9.35 -1.56
N GLY A 48 15.38 8.38 -1.23
CA GLY A 48 15.32 7.08 -1.88
C GLY A 48 16.30 6.02 -1.37
N TYR A 49 17.09 6.32 -0.34
CA TYR A 49 18.08 5.38 0.17
C TYR A 49 17.58 4.49 1.31
N THR A 50 16.44 4.82 1.90
CA THR A 50 15.89 4.04 3.02
C THR A 50 15.24 2.73 2.56
N ASN A 51 14.90 2.63 1.29
CA ASN A 51 14.15 1.53 0.70
C ASN A 51 12.75 1.32 1.31
N HIS A 52 12.25 2.27 2.07
CA HIS A 52 10.88 2.21 2.58
C HIS A 52 9.86 2.44 1.47
N VAL A 53 8.67 1.84 1.63
CA VAL A 53 7.52 2.09 0.79
C VAL A 53 6.61 3.07 1.52
N GLU A 54 6.05 4.03 0.78
CA GLU A 54 4.95 4.83 1.31
C GLU A 54 3.70 3.94 1.29
N VAL A 55 3.15 3.69 2.44
CA VAL A 55 1.97 2.81 2.59
C VAL A 55 0.89 3.50 3.39
N ILE A 56 -0.33 3.00 3.23
CA ILE A 56 -1.40 3.29 4.17
C ILE A 56 -1.70 2.03 4.97
N LYS A 57 -1.90 2.20 6.26
CA LYS A 57 -2.40 1.15 7.14
C LYS A 57 -3.91 1.23 7.11
N VAL A 58 -4.57 0.25 6.53
CA VAL A 58 -6.02 0.20 6.43
C VAL A 58 -6.56 -0.78 7.47
N LYS A 59 -7.34 -0.26 8.39
CA LYS A 59 -8.06 -1.08 9.37
C LYS A 59 -9.52 -1.12 8.94
N TYR A 60 -10.07 -2.32 8.77
CA TYR A 60 -11.42 -2.48 8.24
C TYR A 60 -12.19 -3.57 8.99
N ASP A 61 -13.52 -3.48 8.95
CA ASP A 61 -14.40 -4.42 9.66
C ASP A 61 -14.94 -5.51 8.72
N ASN A 62 -15.81 -6.37 9.25
CA ASN A 62 -16.35 -7.52 8.54
C ASN A 62 -17.29 -7.15 7.38
N SER A 63 -17.74 -5.90 7.30
CA SER A 63 -18.61 -5.47 6.20
C SER A 63 -17.83 -5.27 4.90
N LEU A 64 -16.51 -5.27 4.98
CA LEU A 64 -15.61 -5.08 3.84
C LEU A 64 -14.72 -6.32 3.71
N SER A 65 -14.77 -7.00 2.58
CA SER A 65 -13.95 -8.20 2.35
C SER A 65 -12.54 -7.82 1.89
N LEU A 66 -11.59 -8.74 2.11
CA LEU A 66 -10.23 -8.59 1.59
C LEU A 66 -10.24 -8.43 0.07
N ASP A 67 -11.04 -9.22 -0.63
CA ASP A 67 -11.14 -9.13 -2.09
C ASP A 67 -11.59 -7.73 -2.53
N LYS A 68 -12.52 -7.13 -1.80
CA LYS A 68 -12.99 -5.77 -2.12
C LYS A 68 -11.90 -4.74 -1.87
N VAL A 69 -11.16 -4.86 -0.77
CA VAL A 69 -10.03 -3.99 -0.46
C VAL A 69 -8.99 -4.07 -1.58
N LEU A 70 -8.66 -5.28 -2.03
CA LEU A 70 -7.68 -5.48 -3.11
C LEU A 70 -8.20 -5.00 -4.46
N SER A 71 -9.49 -5.19 -4.76
CA SER A 71 -10.10 -4.67 -5.98
C SER A 71 -9.95 -3.17 -6.09
N ILE A 72 -10.23 -2.47 -4.99
CA ILE A 72 -10.09 -1.02 -4.94
C ILE A 72 -8.62 -0.64 -5.15
N PHE A 73 -7.70 -1.31 -4.47
CA PHE A 73 -6.28 -1.05 -4.57
C PHE A 73 -5.78 -1.17 -6.01
N PHE A 74 -6.06 -2.30 -6.65
CA PHE A 74 -5.58 -2.56 -8.02
C PHE A 74 -6.29 -1.74 -9.10
N SER A 75 -7.43 -1.11 -8.78
CA SER A 75 -8.12 -0.23 -9.73
C SER A 75 -7.68 1.23 -9.62
N THR A 76 -6.88 1.58 -8.62
CA THR A 76 -6.54 2.99 -8.33
C THR A 76 -5.06 3.32 -8.53
N HIS A 77 -4.24 2.34 -8.90
CA HIS A 77 -2.83 2.59 -9.20
C HIS A 77 -2.38 1.64 -10.31
N ASP A 78 -1.19 1.88 -10.86
CA ASP A 78 -0.61 1.00 -11.87
C ASP A 78 0.27 -0.05 -11.20
N PRO A 79 -0.21 -1.31 -11.08
CA PRO A 79 0.57 -2.36 -10.42
C PRO A 79 1.67 -2.94 -11.29
N THR A 80 1.84 -2.43 -12.51
CA THR A 80 2.86 -2.92 -13.47
C THR A 80 4.08 -2.01 -13.54
N SER A 81 4.02 -0.84 -12.92
CA SER A 81 5.15 0.11 -12.92
C SER A 81 6.16 -0.25 -11.84
N ILE A 82 7.42 -0.34 -12.23
CA ILE A 82 8.52 -0.64 -11.30
C ILE A 82 9.02 0.66 -10.67
N ASN A 83 8.95 0.74 -9.34
CA ASN A 83 9.47 1.88 -8.55
C ASN A 83 8.96 3.24 -9.04
N ARG A 84 7.71 3.30 -9.47
CA ARG A 84 7.11 4.58 -9.85
C ARG A 84 5.59 4.47 -9.93
N GLN A 85 4.92 5.61 -9.80
CA GLN A 85 3.50 5.76 -10.09
C GLN A 85 3.31 7.10 -10.80
N GLY A 86 2.95 7.04 -12.09
CA GLY A 86 2.82 8.24 -12.90
C GLY A 86 4.11 9.06 -12.92
N ALA A 87 4.03 10.29 -12.46
CA ALA A 87 5.19 11.19 -12.40
C ALA A 87 6.05 10.98 -11.15
N ASP A 88 5.57 10.25 -10.14
CA ASP A 88 6.30 9.98 -8.91
C ASP A 88 7.26 8.82 -9.12
N VAL A 89 8.57 9.10 -9.11
CA VAL A 89 9.61 8.11 -9.37
C VAL A 89 10.43 7.89 -8.10
N GLY A 90 10.61 6.62 -7.73
CA GLY A 90 11.43 6.22 -6.59
C GLY A 90 10.93 4.91 -5.99
N THR A 91 11.81 4.23 -5.25
CA THR A 91 11.48 2.96 -4.59
C THR A 91 10.33 3.11 -3.59
N GLN A 92 10.16 4.30 -2.99
CA GLN A 92 9.08 4.56 -2.05
C GLN A 92 7.69 4.52 -2.70
N TYR A 93 7.61 4.64 -4.01
CA TYR A 93 6.34 4.63 -4.74
C TYR A 93 6.01 3.30 -5.40
N ARG A 94 6.76 2.26 -5.08
CA ARG A 94 6.52 0.94 -5.67
C ARG A 94 5.23 0.31 -5.16
N SER A 95 4.65 -0.56 -5.97
CA SER A 95 3.43 -1.29 -5.61
C SER A 95 3.76 -2.41 -4.63
N ALA A 96 3.11 -2.43 -3.47
CA ALA A 96 3.38 -3.43 -2.45
C ALA A 96 2.16 -3.66 -1.55
N VAL A 97 2.00 -4.88 -1.09
CA VAL A 97 1.02 -5.27 -0.08
C VAL A 97 1.78 -5.92 1.06
N PHE A 98 1.54 -5.46 2.28
CA PHE A 98 2.05 -6.10 3.49
C PHE A 98 0.86 -6.68 4.23
N CYS A 99 0.87 -7.98 4.45
CA CYS A 99 -0.25 -8.69 5.07
C CYS A 99 0.28 -9.80 5.98
N ASN A 100 -0.60 -10.32 6.84
CA ASN A 100 -0.20 -11.45 7.69
C ASN A 100 -0.14 -12.73 6.84
N GLN A 101 0.45 -13.79 7.40
CA GLN A 101 0.65 -15.04 6.67
C GLN A 101 -0.67 -15.71 6.26
N ASP A 102 -1.70 -15.57 7.09
CA ASP A 102 -3.01 -16.17 6.81
C ASP A 102 -3.64 -15.59 5.55
N GLU A 103 -3.34 -14.33 5.24
CA GLU A 103 -3.90 -13.62 4.09
C GLU A 103 -3.02 -13.68 2.85
N ARG A 104 -1.75 -14.06 3.01
CA ARG A 104 -0.77 -14.04 1.92
C ARG A 104 -1.23 -14.84 0.70
N LYS A 105 -1.72 -16.04 0.92
CA LYS A 105 -2.18 -16.88 -0.19
C LYS A 105 -3.35 -16.23 -0.92
N ALA A 106 -4.29 -15.66 -0.18
CA ALA A 106 -5.45 -14.99 -0.77
C ALA A 106 -5.02 -13.79 -1.61
N VAL A 107 -4.05 -13.02 -1.16
CA VAL A 107 -3.50 -11.88 -1.91
C VAL A 107 -2.81 -12.37 -3.19
N ILE A 108 -1.97 -13.39 -3.09
CA ILE A 108 -1.28 -13.95 -4.25
C ILE A 108 -2.27 -14.49 -5.27
N ASP A 109 -3.28 -15.23 -4.82
CA ASP A 109 -4.31 -15.79 -5.69
C ASP A 109 -5.12 -14.69 -6.38
N PHE A 110 -5.41 -13.59 -5.66
CA PHE A 110 -6.09 -12.43 -6.23
C PHE A 110 -5.26 -11.84 -7.38
N ILE A 111 -3.97 -11.67 -7.18
CA ILE A 111 -3.05 -11.12 -8.21
C ILE A 111 -3.01 -12.05 -9.42
N LYS A 112 -2.90 -13.37 -9.21
CA LYS A 112 -2.88 -14.34 -10.31
C LYS A 112 -4.16 -14.29 -11.12
N ASN A 113 -5.31 -14.22 -10.45
CA ASN A 113 -6.60 -14.13 -11.12
C ASN A 113 -6.73 -12.82 -11.91
N LEU A 114 -6.21 -11.75 -11.37
CA LEU A 114 -6.23 -10.45 -12.04
C LEU A 114 -5.35 -10.45 -13.30
N GLU A 115 -4.16 -11.06 -13.21
CA GLU A 115 -3.29 -11.22 -14.38
C GLU A 115 -3.93 -12.07 -15.47
N ALA A 116 -4.66 -13.13 -15.08
CA ALA A 116 -5.34 -14.03 -16.01
C ALA A 116 -6.42 -13.31 -16.83
N LYS A 117 -6.94 -12.20 -16.35
CA LYS A 117 -7.95 -11.40 -17.07
C LYS A 117 -7.36 -10.56 -18.20
N ASN A 118 -6.04 -10.48 -18.29
CA ASN A 118 -5.31 -9.70 -19.32
C ASN A 118 -5.76 -8.24 -19.44
N ILE A 119 -6.05 -7.62 -18.29
CA ILE A 119 -6.47 -6.22 -18.24
C ILE A 119 -5.28 -5.28 -18.44
N PHE A 120 -4.11 -5.69 -17.96
CA PHE A 120 -2.87 -4.90 -18.05
C PHE A 120 -2.01 -5.42 -19.20
N GLU A 121 -1.32 -4.50 -19.90
CA GLU A 121 -0.40 -4.88 -20.97
C GLU A 121 0.85 -5.57 -20.41
N ASP A 122 1.32 -5.12 -19.24
CA ASP A 122 2.52 -5.63 -18.61
C ASP A 122 2.18 -6.49 -17.42
N LYS A 123 3.17 -7.25 -16.95
CA LYS A 123 3.02 -8.10 -15.78
C LYS A 123 2.87 -7.27 -14.51
N ILE A 124 2.02 -7.72 -13.58
CA ILE A 124 1.89 -7.12 -12.26
C ILE A 124 3.18 -7.36 -11.47
N VAL A 125 3.76 -6.29 -10.93
CA VAL A 125 5.00 -6.35 -10.16
C VAL A 125 4.80 -6.05 -8.67
N THR A 126 3.55 -6.05 -8.20
CA THR A 126 3.23 -5.79 -6.80
C THR A 126 3.93 -6.80 -5.89
N GLU A 127 4.67 -6.29 -4.90
CA GLU A 127 5.30 -7.13 -3.87
C GLU A 127 4.24 -7.58 -2.88
N VAL A 128 4.33 -8.84 -2.45
CA VAL A 128 3.49 -9.36 -1.38
C VAL A 128 4.42 -9.76 -0.24
N ASN A 129 4.40 -8.99 0.83
CA ASN A 129 5.35 -9.11 1.93
C ASN A 129 4.65 -9.38 3.25
N GLU A 130 5.40 -9.96 4.20
CA GLU A 130 4.95 -10.09 5.58
C GLU A 130 4.94 -8.71 6.25
N ILE A 131 4.10 -8.57 7.29
CA ILE A 131 4.06 -7.34 8.08
C ILE A 131 5.38 -7.19 8.84
N VAL A 132 6.00 -6.03 8.67
CA VAL A 132 7.23 -5.62 9.36
C VAL A 132 6.93 -4.31 10.09
N PRO A 133 7.88 -3.74 10.87
CA PRO A 133 7.58 -2.50 11.59
C PRO A 133 7.06 -1.38 10.69
N PHE A 134 6.01 -0.73 11.15
CA PHE A 134 5.36 0.38 10.47
C PHE A 134 5.67 1.67 11.21
N TYR A 135 6.08 2.70 10.49
CA TYR A 135 6.41 4.01 11.04
C TYR A 135 5.41 5.02 10.49
N ASP A 136 4.45 5.45 11.33
CA ASP A 136 3.45 6.41 10.87
C ASP A 136 4.05 7.79 10.64
N CYS A 137 3.40 8.59 9.81
CA CYS A 137 3.82 9.95 9.53
C CYS A 137 2.80 10.99 10.01
N LEU A 138 2.03 10.66 11.05
CA LEU A 138 1.00 11.53 11.58
C LEU A 138 1.54 12.88 12.03
N LEU A 139 2.72 12.89 12.67
CA LEU A 139 3.35 14.13 13.09
C LEU A 139 3.66 15.04 11.90
N TYR A 140 4.22 14.46 10.85
CA TYR A 140 4.51 15.21 9.62
C TYR A 140 3.21 15.75 9.00
N THR A 141 2.18 14.92 8.96
CA THR A 141 0.86 15.29 8.45
C THR A 141 0.28 16.47 9.24
N SER A 142 0.37 16.41 10.57
CA SER A 142 -0.13 17.47 11.44
C SER A 142 0.63 18.78 11.21
N ASP A 143 1.93 18.71 11.03
CA ASP A 143 2.76 19.90 10.78
C ASP A 143 2.49 20.51 9.41
N ALA A 144 2.15 19.67 8.44
CA ALA A 144 1.84 20.13 7.09
C ALA A 144 0.46 20.78 6.98
N ALA A 145 -0.41 20.44 7.91
CA ALA A 145 -1.76 21.00 7.94
C ALA A 145 -1.77 22.38 8.57
#